data_5c02426ee7c41ce34ed055a76516f946
#
_entry.id   5c02426ee7c41ce34ed055a76516f946
#
_cell.length_a   1.000
_cell.length_b   1.000
_cell.length_c   1.000
_cell.angle_alpha   90.00
_cell.angle_beta   90.00
_cell.angle_gamma   90.00
#
_symmetry.space_group_name_H-M   'P 1'
#
loop_
_entity.id
_entity.type
_entity.pdbx_description
1 polymer ?
#
loop_
_entity_poly.entity_id
_entity_poly.type
_entity_poly.pdbx_seq_one_letter_code
_entity_poly.pdbx_strand_id
1 'polypeptide(L)'
;QCLVGSEMCIRDRVKAVEIGDGIAVTSSNGSTDNDGFTVKDGEIIKTSNHAGGIMGGISDGSEIILRAHIKPTPSISQPQQTVTKDKEPLSLEIHGRHDPVIVPRAVVVVESMAAITLADALFVNMSSQMDKVRDFYRK
;
A
#
# COMPACT_ATOMS: atom_id res chain seq x y z
N GLN A 1 -1.13 19.97 15.83
CA GLN A 1 -2.38 19.17 15.86
C GLN A 1 -2.88 18.75 14.47
N CYS A 2 -2.78 19.61 13.45
CA CYS A 2 -3.26 19.28 12.10
C CYS A 2 -2.44 18.18 11.39
N LEU A 3 -1.14 18.08 11.64
CA LEU A 3 -0.28 17.06 10.99
C LEU A 3 -0.56 15.66 11.55
N VAL A 4 -0.67 15.50 12.85
CA VAL A 4 -0.95 14.20 13.49
C VAL A 4 -2.39 13.74 13.20
N GLY A 5 -3.35 14.65 13.19
CA GLY A 5 -4.73 14.33 12.87
C GLY A 5 -4.93 13.95 11.38
N SER A 6 -4.20 14.57 10.45
CA SER A 6 -4.31 14.26 9.03
C SER A 6 -3.72 12.89 8.68
N GLU A 7 -2.62 12.47 9.30
CA GLU A 7 -2.05 11.14 9.11
C GLU A 7 -2.99 10.03 9.62
N MET A 8 -3.55 10.19 10.81
CA MET A 8 -4.55 9.24 11.33
C MET A 8 -5.75 9.15 10.40
N CYS A 9 -6.29 10.30 9.95
CA CYS A 9 -7.41 10.32 9.00
C CYS A 9 -7.09 9.64 7.66
N ILE A 10 -5.85 9.69 7.18
CA ILE A 10 -5.44 9.00 5.96
C ILE A 10 -5.37 7.49 6.19
N ARG A 11 -4.76 7.05 7.29
CA ARG A 11 -4.67 5.62 7.64
C ARG A 11 -6.05 4.97 7.80
N ASP A 12 -6.97 5.64 8.48
CA ASP A 12 -8.34 5.16 8.66
C ASP A 12 -9.10 5.00 7.35
N ARG A 13 -8.72 5.71 6.30
CA ARG A 13 -9.36 5.65 4.98
C ARG A 13 -8.78 4.57 4.08
N VAL A 14 -7.62 4.00 4.38
CA VAL A 14 -7.12 2.83 3.66
C VAL A 14 -8.01 1.64 4.02
N LYS A 15 -8.62 1.03 3.04
CA LYS A 15 -9.58 -0.08 3.22
C LYS A 15 -9.07 -1.41 2.69
N ALA A 16 -8.12 -1.37 1.76
CA ALA A 16 -7.41 -2.55 1.29
C ALA A 16 -6.00 -2.16 0.84
N VAL A 17 -5.10 -3.13 0.89
CA VAL A 17 -3.75 -3.05 0.33
C VAL A 17 -3.56 -4.29 -0.53
N GLU A 18 -3.05 -4.11 -1.73
CA GLU A 18 -2.77 -5.17 -2.70
C GLU A 18 -1.29 -5.14 -3.07
N ILE A 19 -0.74 -6.32 -3.36
CA ILE A 19 0.61 -6.50 -3.88
C ILE A 19 0.48 -7.23 -5.22
N GLY A 20 1.25 -6.78 -6.22
CA GLY A 20 1.19 -7.34 -7.57
C GLY A 20 -0.19 -7.19 -8.20
N ASP A 21 -0.75 -8.28 -8.72
CA ASP A 21 -2.07 -8.29 -9.35
C ASP A 21 -3.23 -8.20 -8.35
N GLY A 22 -2.94 -8.33 -7.04
CA GLY A 22 -3.92 -8.09 -5.98
C GLY A 22 -5.17 -8.97 -6.14
N ILE A 23 -6.36 -8.35 -6.09
CA ILE A 23 -7.64 -9.07 -6.20
C ILE A 23 -7.83 -9.77 -7.56
N ALA A 24 -7.13 -9.34 -8.61
CA ALA A 24 -7.26 -9.93 -9.95
C ALA A 24 -6.84 -11.41 -9.98
N VAL A 25 -5.97 -11.86 -9.06
CA VAL A 25 -5.57 -13.27 -8.93
C VAL A 25 -6.74 -14.22 -8.67
N THR A 26 -7.85 -13.71 -8.15
CA THR A 26 -9.07 -14.53 -7.88
C THR A 26 -9.73 -15.07 -9.14
N SER A 27 -9.49 -14.44 -10.28
CA SER A 27 -9.99 -14.87 -11.61
C SER A 27 -8.90 -15.54 -12.45
N SER A 28 -7.68 -15.65 -11.92
CA SER A 28 -6.55 -16.30 -12.58
C SER A 28 -6.41 -17.77 -12.18
N ASN A 29 -5.57 -18.49 -12.88
CA ASN A 29 -5.13 -19.83 -12.51
C ASN A 29 -3.60 -19.91 -12.53
N GLY A 30 -3.03 -20.97 -11.95
CA GLY A 30 -1.57 -21.08 -11.79
C GLY A 30 -0.77 -21.04 -13.10
N SER A 31 -1.39 -21.29 -14.25
CA SER A 31 -0.70 -21.19 -15.55
C SER A 31 -0.72 -19.78 -16.13
N THR A 32 -1.68 -18.93 -15.74
CA THR A 32 -1.81 -17.55 -16.23
C THR A 32 -1.21 -16.52 -15.30
N ASP A 33 -1.06 -16.87 -14.01
CA ASP A 33 -0.57 -15.97 -12.95
C ASP A 33 0.88 -16.33 -12.51
N ASN A 34 1.54 -17.20 -13.25
CA ASN A 34 2.90 -17.60 -12.94
C ASN A 34 3.92 -16.67 -13.59
N ASP A 35 4.85 -16.12 -12.78
CA ASP A 35 5.96 -15.30 -13.27
C ASP A 35 7.09 -16.20 -13.82
N GLY A 36 7.10 -16.37 -15.13
CA GLY A 36 8.13 -17.17 -15.81
C GLY A 36 9.49 -16.47 -15.86
N PHE A 37 10.54 -17.23 -16.06
CA PHE A 37 11.89 -16.72 -16.29
C PHE A 37 12.35 -17.00 -17.73
N THR A 38 13.15 -16.10 -18.27
CA THR A 38 13.81 -16.24 -19.57
C THR A 38 15.24 -15.69 -19.52
N VAL A 39 16.01 -15.94 -20.57
CA VAL A 39 17.36 -15.38 -20.71
C VAL A 39 17.33 -14.30 -21.79
N LYS A 40 17.80 -13.10 -21.46
CA LYS A 40 18.02 -12.00 -22.38
C LYS A 40 19.41 -11.42 -22.15
N ASP A 41 20.18 -11.30 -23.21
CA ASP A 41 21.54 -10.75 -23.19
C ASP A 41 22.49 -11.47 -22.19
N GLY A 42 22.25 -12.78 -21.94
CA GLY A 42 23.01 -13.58 -20.97
C GLY A 42 22.57 -13.44 -19.52
N GLU A 43 21.58 -12.64 -19.23
CA GLU A 43 21.01 -12.45 -17.90
C GLU A 43 19.64 -13.13 -17.77
N ILE A 44 19.35 -13.65 -16.56
CA ILE A 44 18.05 -14.21 -16.23
C ILE A 44 17.10 -13.06 -15.89
N ILE A 45 16.02 -12.96 -16.64
CA ILE A 45 14.96 -11.95 -16.40
C ILE A 45 13.61 -12.63 -16.23
N LYS A 46 12.70 -11.98 -15.48
CA LYS A 46 11.30 -12.38 -15.41
C LYS A 46 10.54 -11.91 -16.65
N THR A 47 9.57 -12.70 -17.07
CA THR A 47 8.69 -12.37 -18.21
C THR A 47 7.47 -11.55 -17.81
N SER A 48 7.11 -11.58 -16.51
CA SER A 48 5.98 -10.89 -15.92
C SER A 48 6.26 -10.55 -14.45
N ASN A 49 5.39 -9.81 -13.80
CA ASN A 49 5.52 -9.46 -12.40
C ASN A 49 4.14 -9.47 -11.68
N HIS A 50 3.40 -10.55 -11.84
CA HIS A 50 2.10 -10.78 -11.20
C HIS A 50 2.23 -10.78 -9.68
N ALA A 51 3.30 -11.37 -9.14
CA ALA A 51 3.62 -11.40 -7.72
C ALA A 51 4.00 -10.02 -7.13
N GLY A 52 4.22 -9.00 -7.98
CA GLY A 52 4.57 -7.65 -7.54
C GLY A 52 5.90 -7.55 -6.79
N GLY A 53 6.92 -8.30 -7.24
CA GLY A 53 8.29 -8.25 -6.69
C GLY A 53 8.50 -8.97 -5.37
N ILE A 54 7.48 -9.62 -4.83
CA ILE A 54 7.54 -10.37 -3.57
C ILE A 54 7.09 -11.80 -3.79
N MET A 55 7.97 -12.76 -3.58
CA MET A 55 7.72 -14.18 -3.76
C MET A 55 8.23 -14.96 -2.55
N GLY A 56 7.40 -15.83 -1.98
CA GLY A 56 7.77 -16.62 -0.81
C GLY A 56 8.14 -15.78 0.44
N GLY A 57 7.65 -14.54 0.54
CA GLY A 57 7.92 -13.62 1.66
C GLY A 57 9.24 -12.87 1.54
N ILE A 58 9.93 -12.94 0.41
CA ILE A 58 11.16 -12.21 0.12
C ILE A 58 11.04 -11.44 -1.21
N SER A 59 11.78 -10.34 -1.34
CA SER A 59 11.87 -9.64 -2.61
C SER A 59 12.73 -10.43 -3.61
N ASP A 60 12.29 -10.51 -4.84
CA ASP A 60 12.96 -11.27 -5.91
C ASP A 60 13.81 -10.39 -6.85
N GLY A 61 13.95 -9.10 -6.53
CA GLY A 61 14.69 -8.12 -7.31
C GLY A 61 13.85 -7.40 -8.38
N SER A 62 12.59 -7.82 -8.60
CA SER A 62 11.65 -7.09 -9.45
C SER A 62 11.09 -5.85 -8.73
N GLU A 63 10.43 -4.98 -9.49
CA GLU A 63 9.74 -3.84 -8.94
C GLU A 63 8.65 -4.28 -7.94
N ILE A 64 8.65 -3.68 -6.74
CA ILE A 64 7.62 -3.93 -5.75
C ILE A 64 6.40 -3.08 -6.09
N ILE A 65 5.31 -3.75 -6.43
CA ILE A 65 4.04 -3.13 -6.81
C ILE A 65 3.08 -3.21 -5.63
N LEU A 66 2.71 -2.04 -5.08
CA LEU A 66 1.76 -1.92 -3.99
C LEU A 66 0.64 -0.96 -4.37
N ARG A 67 -0.61 -1.36 -4.12
CA ARG A 67 -1.80 -0.52 -4.33
C ARG A 67 -2.57 -0.37 -3.02
N ALA A 68 -2.87 0.88 -2.65
CA ALA A 68 -3.69 1.19 -1.48
C ALA A 68 -5.06 1.72 -1.93
N HIS A 69 -6.12 1.09 -1.45
CA HIS A 69 -7.50 1.47 -1.73
C HIS A 69 -8.01 2.43 -0.66
N ILE A 70 -8.39 3.62 -1.06
CA ILE A 70 -8.73 4.70 -0.15
C ILE A 70 -10.22 5.03 -0.26
N LYS A 71 -10.90 5.03 0.90
CA LYS A 71 -12.30 5.44 0.98
C LYS A 71 -12.46 6.89 0.51
N PRO A 72 -13.44 7.17 -0.38
CA PRO A 72 -13.76 8.54 -0.80
C PRO A 72 -14.11 9.44 0.38
N THR A 73 -14.00 10.75 0.19
CA THR A 73 -14.36 11.74 1.21
C THR A 73 -15.88 11.71 1.45
N PRO A 74 -16.33 11.47 2.69
CA PRO A 74 -17.77 11.41 3.00
C PRO A 74 -18.42 12.78 3.13
N SER A 75 -17.62 13.84 3.34
CA SER A 75 -18.12 15.21 3.46
C SER A 75 -18.34 15.79 2.06
N ILE A 76 -19.55 15.68 1.56
CA ILE A 76 -19.96 16.17 0.24
C ILE A 76 -21.19 17.07 0.39
N SER A 77 -21.33 18.05 -0.51
CA SER A 77 -22.48 18.95 -0.57
C SER A 77 -23.69 18.26 -1.21
N GLN A 78 -24.09 17.14 -0.62
CA GLN A 78 -25.32 16.42 -0.99
C GLN A 78 -26.08 16.02 0.26
N PRO A 79 -27.43 16.01 0.23
CA PRO A 79 -28.23 15.57 1.35
C PRO A 79 -27.88 14.14 1.79
N GLN A 80 -27.55 13.98 3.05
CA GLN A 80 -27.21 12.68 3.67
C GLN A 80 -28.20 12.40 4.80
N GLN A 81 -28.69 11.18 4.84
CA GLN A 81 -29.59 10.74 5.91
C GLN A 81 -28.77 10.47 7.19
N THR A 82 -29.21 11.06 8.27
CA THR A 82 -28.62 10.89 9.60
C THR A 82 -29.73 10.93 10.67
N VAL A 83 -29.35 10.94 11.94
CA VAL A 83 -30.28 11.05 13.05
C VAL A 83 -29.85 12.13 14.02
N THR A 84 -30.80 12.78 14.67
CA THR A 84 -30.56 13.69 15.77
C THR A 84 -30.14 12.95 17.04
N LYS A 85 -29.68 13.68 18.08
CA LYS A 85 -29.43 13.11 19.41
C LYS A 85 -30.68 12.47 20.03
N ASP A 86 -31.86 12.95 19.65
CA ASP A 86 -33.15 12.46 20.11
C ASP A 86 -33.68 11.29 19.30
N LYS A 87 -32.81 10.72 18.42
CA LYS A 87 -33.08 9.56 17.56
C LYS A 87 -34.12 9.80 16.47
N GLU A 88 -34.30 11.04 16.06
CA GLU A 88 -35.19 11.41 14.95
C GLU A 88 -34.40 11.44 13.62
N PRO A 89 -34.97 10.91 12.52
CA PRO A 89 -34.38 10.99 11.20
C PRO A 89 -34.15 12.44 10.76
N LEU A 90 -32.97 12.74 10.22
CA LEU A 90 -32.62 14.06 9.73
C LEU A 90 -31.88 13.92 8.38
N SER A 91 -32.24 14.79 7.44
CA SER A 91 -31.43 15.01 6.22
C SER A 91 -30.48 16.17 6.44
N LEU A 92 -29.19 15.90 6.43
CA LEU A 92 -28.14 16.88 6.64
C LEU A 92 -27.36 17.12 5.34
N GLU A 93 -27.19 18.37 4.96
CA GLU A 93 -26.29 18.79 3.91
C GLU A 93 -25.13 19.56 4.50
N ILE A 94 -23.92 19.11 4.24
CA ILE A 94 -22.71 19.72 4.79
C ILE A 94 -22.18 20.74 3.80
N HIS A 95 -22.30 22.01 4.14
CA HIS A 95 -21.76 23.11 3.35
C HIS A 95 -20.39 23.53 3.90
N GLY A 96 -19.43 23.75 3.00
CA GLY A 96 -18.09 24.22 3.38
C GLY A 96 -17.04 23.88 2.34
N ARG A 97 -15.79 24.25 2.63
CA ARG A 97 -14.65 23.88 1.83
C ARG A 97 -14.20 22.45 2.19
N HIS A 98 -14.41 21.53 1.32
CA HIS A 98 -13.97 20.14 1.46
C HIS A 98 -12.88 19.82 0.46
N ASP A 99 -11.94 18.96 0.83
CA ASP A 99 -10.98 18.40 -0.12
C ASP A 99 -11.75 17.43 -1.05
N PRO A 100 -11.81 17.70 -2.36
CA PRO A 100 -12.54 16.85 -3.31
C PRO A 100 -11.94 15.43 -3.37
N VAL A 101 -10.63 15.35 -3.14
CA VAL A 101 -9.86 14.10 -3.20
C VAL A 101 -8.70 14.18 -2.21
N ILE A 102 -8.48 13.13 -1.43
CA ILE A 102 -7.36 13.05 -0.47
C ILE A 102 -6.14 12.30 -1.03
N VAL A 103 -6.26 11.66 -2.19
CA VAL A 103 -5.23 10.80 -2.77
C VAL A 103 -3.87 11.50 -2.89
N PRO A 104 -3.75 12.76 -3.35
CA PRO A 104 -2.45 13.43 -3.41
C PRO A 104 -1.72 13.53 -2.07
N ARG A 105 -2.46 13.67 -0.97
CA ARG A 105 -1.88 13.64 0.38
C ARG A 105 -1.59 12.22 0.87
N ALA A 106 -2.41 11.27 0.45
CA ALA A 106 -2.29 9.88 0.85
C ALA A 106 -1.06 9.20 0.22
N VAL A 107 -0.66 9.58 -0.98
CA VAL A 107 0.53 9.04 -1.68
C VAL A 107 1.76 9.11 -0.80
N VAL A 108 2.10 10.30 -0.28
CA VAL A 108 3.29 10.50 0.56
C VAL A 108 3.25 9.63 1.82
N VAL A 109 2.07 9.45 2.42
CA VAL A 109 1.91 8.60 3.62
C VAL A 109 2.11 7.13 3.27
N VAL A 110 1.53 6.65 2.18
CA VAL A 110 1.66 5.26 1.72
C VAL A 110 3.12 4.96 1.34
N GLU A 111 3.78 5.83 0.59
CA GLU A 111 5.20 5.71 0.23
C GLU A 111 6.10 5.67 1.48
N SER A 112 5.85 6.56 2.44
CA SER A 112 6.61 6.59 3.69
C SER A 112 6.44 5.31 4.50
N MET A 113 5.22 4.78 4.60
CA MET A 113 4.94 3.54 5.31
C MET A 113 5.58 2.33 4.61
N ALA A 114 5.56 2.28 3.28
CA ALA A 114 6.25 1.26 2.50
C ALA A 114 7.77 1.34 2.70
N ALA A 115 8.35 2.53 2.64
CA ALA A 115 9.78 2.76 2.85
C ALA A 115 10.24 2.35 4.26
N ILE A 116 9.47 2.67 5.31
CA ILE A 116 9.75 2.25 6.68
C ILE A 116 9.73 0.73 6.80
N THR A 117 8.72 0.08 6.22
CA THR A 117 8.59 -1.38 6.25
C THR A 117 9.75 -2.07 5.53
N LEU A 118 10.16 -1.55 4.37
CA LEU A 118 11.30 -2.07 3.62
C LEU A 118 12.62 -1.86 4.36
N ALA A 119 12.81 -0.70 5.01
CA ALA A 119 13.99 -0.42 5.81
C ALA A 119 14.08 -1.36 7.02
N ASP A 120 12.96 -1.62 7.71
CA ASP A 120 12.90 -2.56 8.81
C ASP A 120 13.27 -3.98 8.35
N ALA A 121 12.67 -4.45 7.25
CA ALA A 121 12.99 -5.75 6.66
C ALA A 121 14.48 -5.85 6.24
N LEU A 122 15.06 -4.76 5.73
CA LEU A 122 16.49 -4.70 5.39
C LEU A 122 17.37 -4.85 6.64
N PHE A 123 17.07 -4.14 7.72
CA PHE A 123 17.83 -4.26 8.97
C PHE A 123 17.73 -5.66 9.57
N VAL A 124 16.55 -6.26 9.54
CA VAL A 124 16.37 -7.66 9.96
C VAL A 124 17.22 -8.60 9.11
N ASN A 125 17.22 -8.43 7.79
CA ASN A 125 18.06 -9.23 6.90
C ASN A 125 19.57 -9.02 7.17
N MET A 126 20.00 -7.79 7.38
CA MET A 126 21.42 -7.50 7.69
C MET A 126 21.89 -8.20 8.96
N SER A 127 21.04 -8.30 9.98
CA SER A 127 21.35 -8.96 11.24
C SER A 127 21.17 -10.47 11.26
N SER A 128 20.57 -11.05 10.21
CA SER A 128 20.26 -12.49 10.14
C SER A 128 21.48 -13.39 9.86
N GLN A 129 22.59 -12.82 9.39
CA GLN A 129 23.81 -13.55 9.04
C GLN A 129 25.02 -12.92 9.75
N MET A 130 25.72 -13.73 10.56
CA MET A 130 26.88 -13.28 11.34
C MET A 130 28.02 -12.71 10.49
N ASP A 131 28.21 -13.23 9.28
CA ASP A 131 29.24 -12.72 8.38
C ASP A 131 28.93 -11.29 7.93
N LYS A 132 27.67 -10.98 7.60
CA LYS A 132 27.25 -9.62 7.28
C LYS A 132 27.41 -8.63 8.45
N VAL A 133 27.07 -9.11 9.67
CA VAL A 133 27.29 -8.31 10.90
C VAL A 133 28.78 -8.05 11.10
N ARG A 134 29.61 -9.08 10.96
CA ARG A 134 31.08 -8.97 11.11
C ARG A 134 31.66 -8.01 10.08
N ASP A 135 31.28 -8.10 8.82
CA ASP A 135 31.78 -7.24 7.73
C ASP A 135 31.38 -5.78 7.92
N PHE A 136 30.18 -5.50 8.45
CA PHE A 136 29.75 -4.15 8.80
C PHE A 136 30.65 -3.49 9.87
N TYR A 137 31.13 -4.25 10.86
CA TYR A 137 32.01 -3.77 11.93
C TYR A 137 33.51 -3.92 11.62
N ARG A 138 33.86 -4.52 10.50
CA ARG A 138 35.25 -4.59 10.05
C ARG A 138 35.67 -3.23 9.51
N LYS A 139 36.50 -2.52 10.27
CA LYS A 139 37.18 -1.29 9.84
C LYS A 139 38.48 -1.63 9.10
#